data_2e2eaff0a4d9805f617a61068d3f959b
#
_entry.id   2e2eaff0a4d9805f617a61068d3f959b
#
_cell.length_a   1.000
_cell.length_b   1.000
_cell.length_c   1.000
_cell.angle_alpha   90.00
_cell.angle_beta   90.00
_cell.angle_gamma   90.00
#
_symmetry.space_group_name_H-M   'P 1'
#
loop_
_entity.id
_entity.type
_entity.pdbx_description
1 polymer ?
#
loop_
_entity_poly.entity_id
_entity_poly.type
_entity_poly.pdbx_seq_one_letter_code
_entity_poly.pdbx_strand_id
1 'polypeptide(L)'
;RRHIFLGRWMKHGVYPVKLLRLFRYGAARCEQRHMDEHMELSRGRSVEFEYDFVDENLNDLGWWAHKHVDYSSREAADIEDILSSSAAASGIDGQAGRKRAARQPLFWRSFAYFCYRYFLKLGFLDGREGFLWHFMQGWWYRTLVDARQFEKQKKGSANTER
;
A
#
# COMPACT_ATOMS: atom_id res chain seq x y z
N ARG A 1 12.13 4.59 8.43
CA ARG A 1 12.32 3.19 8.03
C ARG A 1 13.17 3.11 6.76
N ARG A 2 14.23 2.31 6.80
CA ARG A 2 15.03 1.91 5.62
C ARG A 2 14.50 0.59 5.10
N HIS A 3 14.03 0.58 3.88
CA HIS A 3 13.57 -0.66 3.23
C HIS A 3 14.72 -1.25 2.42
N ILE A 4 15.09 -2.51 2.74
CA ILE A 4 16.11 -3.29 2.02
C ILE A 4 15.40 -4.30 1.13
N PHE A 5 15.72 -4.29 -0.15
CA PHE A 5 15.19 -5.23 -1.12
C PHE A 5 16.35 -5.86 -1.92
N LEU A 6 16.45 -7.17 -1.89
CA LEU A 6 17.55 -7.93 -2.50
C LEU A 6 18.94 -7.39 -2.09
N GLY A 7 19.10 -7.11 -0.78
CA GLY A 7 20.34 -6.59 -0.20
C GLY A 7 20.64 -5.12 -0.49
N ARG A 8 19.74 -4.39 -1.15
CA ARG A 8 19.94 -2.98 -1.48
C ARG A 8 18.94 -2.08 -0.74
N TRP A 9 19.42 -0.98 -0.18
CA TRP A 9 18.55 0.04 0.39
C TRP A 9 17.83 0.84 -0.69
N MET A 10 16.50 0.80 -0.66
CA MET A 10 15.62 1.61 -1.53
C MET A 10 15.56 3.05 -0.99
N LYS A 11 16.39 3.92 -1.55
CA LYS A 11 16.47 5.33 -1.15
C LYS A 11 15.47 6.21 -1.86
N HIS A 12 15.24 5.95 -3.13
CA HIS A 12 14.45 6.83 -4.00
C HIS A 12 13.04 6.28 -4.19
N GLY A 13 12.06 7.16 -4.26
CA GLY A 13 10.66 6.77 -4.48
C GLY A 13 9.93 6.16 -3.28
N VAL A 14 10.65 5.75 -2.22
CA VAL A 14 10.07 5.06 -1.03
C VAL A 14 10.44 5.75 0.27
N TYR A 15 11.67 6.20 0.40
CA TYR A 15 12.20 6.82 1.61
C TYR A 15 11.96 8.34 1.60
N PRO A 16 11.72 8.98 2.74
CA PRO A 16 11.50 8.41 4.07
C PRO A 16 10.06 7.90 4.28
N VAL A 17 9.92 6.80 5.04
CA VAL A 17 8.62 6.33 5.55
C VAL A 17 8.64 6.37 7.07
N LYS A 18 7.73 7.15 7.66
CA LYS A 18 7.57 7.29 9.11
C LYS A 18 6.43 6.39 9.58
N LEU A 19 6.68 5.57 10.60
CA LEU A 19 5.70 4.64 11.15
C LEU A 19 5.70 4.73 12.67
N LEU A 20 4.53 4.78 13.28
CA LEU A 20 4.39 4.65 14.72
C LEU A 20 4.66 3.20 15.12
N ARG A 21 5.76 2.95 15.86
CA ARG A 21 6.17 1.60 16.25
C ARG A 21 6.32 1.42 17.75
N LEU A 22 6.63 2.49 18.46
CA LEU A 22 6.80 2.46 19.91
C LEU A 22 5.81 3.42 20.56
N PHE A 23 4.99 2.91 21.46
CA PHE A 23 3.97 3.69 22.18
C PHE A 23 3.71 3.09 23.56
N ARG A 24 3.17 3.89 24.48
CA ARG A 24 2.75 3.42 25.78
C ARG A 24 1.51 2.53 25.66
N TYR A 25 1.43 1.50 26.48
CA TYR A 25 0.24 0.63 26.52
C TYR A 25 -1.04 1.46 26.66
N GLY A 26 -2.03 1.16 25.83
CA GLY A 26 -3.32 1.87 25.78
C GLY A 26 -3.28 3.29 25.20
N ALA A 27 -2.12 3.77 24.68
CA ALA A 27 -2.01 5.08 24.04
C ALA A 27 -2.18 5.04 22.52
N ALA A 28 -2.18 3.87 21.91
CA ALA A 28 -2.42 3.68 20.48
C ALA A 28 -3.30 2.45 20.26
N ARG A 29 -3.95 2.41 19.11
CA ARG A 29 -4.76 1.30 18.63
C ARG A 29 -4.37 0.94 17.20
N CYS A 30 -4.62 -0.30 16.80
CA CYS A 30 -4.49 -0.72 15.41
C CYS A 30 -5.69 -0.23 14.59
N GLU A 31 -5.43 0.30 13.42
CA GLU A 31 -6.48 0.65 12.45
C GLU A 31 -7.27 -0.60 12.07
N GLN A 32 -8.60 -0.48 11.95
CA GLN A 32 -9.47 -1.59 11.55
C GLN A 32 -9.50 -1.69 10.03
N ARG A 33 -8.60 -2.50 9.47
CA ARG A 33 -8.48 -2.76 8.03
C ARG A 33 -8.09 -4.20 7.77
N HIS A 34 -8.34 -4.67 6.55
CA HIS A 34 -7.93 -6.02 6.11
C HIS A 34 -6.44 -6.07 5.73
N MET A 35 -5.87 -4.92 5.35
CA MET A 35 -4.50 -4.83 4.86
C MET A 35 -3.85 -3.48 5.19
N ASP A 36 -2.53 -3.51 5.44
CA ASP A 36 -1.68 -2.33 5.69
C ASP A 36 -2.18 -1.48 6.86
N GLU A 37 -2.50 -2.16 7.98
CA GLU A 37 -2.97 -1.52 9.21
C GLU A 37 -1.88 -0.63 9.80
N HIS A 38 -2.24 0.58 10.17
CA HIS A 38 -1.38 1.50 10.87
C HIS A 38 -1.76 1.61 12.34
N MET A 39 -0.78 1.95 13.16
CA MET A 39 -1.04 2.30 14.55
C MET A 39 -1.49 3.76 14.61
N GLU A 40 -2.68 3.97 15.15
CA GLU A 40 -3.26 5.28 15.41
C GLU A 40 -3.04 5.70 16.86
N LEU A 41 -2.46 6.89 17.06
CA LEU A 41 -2.27 7.45 18.40
C LEU A 41 -3.61 7.96 18.93
N SER A 42 -4.06 7.41 20.06
CA SER A 42 -5.31 7.81 20.72
C SER A 42 -5.13 9.00 21.64
N ARG A 43 -3.93 9.17 22.21
CA ARG A 43 -3.60 10.27 23.13
C ARG A 43 -2.10 10.55 23.16
N GLY A 44 -1.72 11.81 23.42
CA GLY A 44 -0.32 12.23 23.51
C GLY A 44 0.21 12.80 22.19
N ARG A 45 1.53 12.86 22.08
CA ARG A 45 2.25 13.37 20.91
C ARG A 45 3.22 12.32 20.42
N SER A 46 3.35 12.18 19.10
CA SER A 46 4.42 11.39 18.48
C SER A 46 5.72 12.21 18.44
N VAL A 47 6.83 11.53 18.63
CA VAL A 47 8.18 12.06 18.41
C VAL A 47 8.89 11.21 17.38
N GLU A 48 9.73 11.82 16.61
CA GLU A 48 10.53 11.15 15.60
C GLU A 48 11.91 10.82 16.19
N PHE A 49 12.33 9.57 16.04
CA PHE A 49 13.69 9.18 16.39
C PHE A 49 14.66 9.59 15.27
N GLU A 50 15.87 9.96 15.67
CA GLU A 50 16.94 10.37 14.74
C GLU A 50 17.39 9.22 13.84
N TYR A 51 17.39 7.99 14.35
CA TYR A 51 17.87 6.82 13.64
C TYR A 51 16.74 5.99 13.06
N ASP A 52 16.99 5.46 11.85
CA ASP A 52 16.06 4.57 11.18
C ASP A 52 16.11 3.14 11.73
N PHE A 53 14.98 2.46 11.70
CA PHE A 53 14.98 1.01 11.74
C PHE A 53 15.03 0.41 10.32
N VAL A 54 15.64 -0.76 10.22
CA VAL A 54 15.78 -1.50 8.97
C VAL A 54 14.61 -2.48 8.83
N ASP A 55 14.04 -2.53 7.63
CA ASP A 55 12.99 -3.47 7.23
C ASP A 55 13.52 -4.26 6.03
N GLU A 56 13.92 -5.49 6.27
CA GLU A 56 14.48 -6.41 5.29
C GLU A 56 13.73 -7.73 5.32
N ASN A 57 13.24 -8.17 4.16
CA ASN A 57 12.68 -9.50 4.02
C ASN A 57 13.78 -10.48 3.62
N LEU A 58 14.05 -11.45 4.48
CA LEU A 58 15.09 -12.46 4.29
C LEU A 58 14.60 -13.69 3.50
N ASN A 59 13.32 -13.76 3.14
CA ASN A 59 12.80 -14.81 2.27
C ASN A 59 13.10 -14.50 0.80
N ASP A 60 12.99 -15.51 -0.04
CA ASP A 60 13.20 -15.37 -1.47
C ASP A 60 12.09 -14.56 -2.20
N LEU A 61 12.33 -14.26 -3.45
CA LEU A 61 11.41 -13.48 -4.27
C LEU A 61 10.11 -14.26 -4.56
N GLY A 62 10.17 -15.58 -4.65
CA GLY A 62 9.00 -16.44 -4.84
C GLY A 62 8.05 -16.35 -3.65
N TRP A 63 8.56 -16.49 -2.44
CA TRP A 63 7.78 -16.29 -1.23
C TRP A 63 7.16 -14.88 -1.17
N TRP A 64 7.96 -13.87 -1.50
CA TRP A 64 7.50 -12.49 -1.55
C TRP A 64 6.32 -12.33 -2.53
N ALA A 65 6.42 -12.90 -3.73
CA ALA A 65 5.37 -12.82 -4.75
C ALA A 65 4.08 -13.51 -4.30
N HIS A 66 4.16 -14.74 -3.75
CA HIS A 66 3.01 -15.46 -3.21
C HIS A 66 2.30 -14.67 -2.11
N LYS A 67 3.06 -14.12 -1.16
CA LYS A 67 2.51 -13.25 -0.12
C LYS A 67 1.74 -12.07 -0.69
N HIS A 68 2.24 -11.43 -1.75
CA HIS A 68 1.56 -10.30 -2.38
C HIS A 68 0.33 -10.71 -3.22
N VAL A 69 0.30 -11.93 -3.74
CA VAL A 69 -0.94 -12.49 -4.32
C VAL A 69 -2.04 -12.58 -3.27
N ASP A 70 -1.76 -13.10 -2.08
CA ASP A 70 -2.74 -13.16 -0.99
C ASP A 70 -3.15 -11.76 -0.51
N TYR A 71 -2.19 -10.86 -0.37
CA TYR A 71 -2.43 -9.48 0.02
C TYR A 71 -3.32 -8.73 -0.98
N SER A 72 -3.19 -9.01 -2.27
CA SER A 72 -4.03 -8.37 -3.29
C SER A 72 -5.52 -8.65 -3.10
N SER A 73 -5.89 -9.82 -2.56
CA SER A 73 -7.28 -10.15 -2.25
C SER A 73 -7.82 -9.33 -1.08
N ARG A 74 -7.01 -9.15 -0.04
CA ARG A 74 -7.35 -8.35 1.15
C ARG A 74 -7.45 -6.86 0.81
N GLU A 75 -6.51 -6.34 0.03
CA GLU A 75 -6.55 -4.94 -0.40
C GLU A 75 -7.73 -4.66 -1.34
N ALA A 76 -8.10 -5.60 -2.20
CA ALA A 76 -9.29 -5.48 -3.03
C ALA A 76 -10.58 -5.42 -2.18
N ALA A 77 -10.66 -6.19 -1.08
CA ALA A 77 -11.77 -6.11 -0.13
C ALA A 77 -11.80 -4.74 0.61
N ASP A 78 -10.66 -4.26 1.10
CA ASP A 78 -10.57 -2.92 1.72
C ASP A 78 -11.07 -1.81 0.79
N ILE A 79 -10.73 -1.88 -0.50
CA ILE A 79 -11.17 -0.89 -1.49
C ILE A 79 -12.70 -0.96 -1.67
N GLU A 80 -13.30 -2.14 -1.69
CA GLU A 80 -14.75 -2.29 -1.75
C GLU A 80 -15.45 -1.68 -0.54
N ASP A 81 -14.93 -1.94 0.67
CA ASP A 81 -15.46 -1.37 1.91
C ASP A 81 -15.36 0.16 1.90
N ILE A 82 -14.26 0.71 1.40
CA ILE A 82 -14.08 2.16 1.23
C ILE A 82 -15.08 2.73 0.22
N LEU A 83 -15.35 2.05 -0.89
CA LEU A 83 -16.27 2.51 -1.92
C LEU A 83 -17.74 2.39 -1.49
N SER A 84 -18.11 1.31 -0.77
CA SER A 84 -19.46 1.03 -0.28
C SER A 84 -19.81 1.89 0.94
N SER A 85 -18.82 2.27 1.76
CA SER A 85 -19.07 3.10 2.93
C SER A 85 -19.67 4.44 2.51
N SER A 86 -20.93 4.68 2.90
CA SER A 86 -21.65 5.95 2.74
C SER A 86 -21.12 7.06 3.65
N ALA A 87 -20.15 6.76 4.50
CA ALA A 87 -19.60 7.66 5.50
C ALA A 87 -18.90 8.87 4.88
N ALA A 88 -19.72 9.89 4.60
CA ALA A 88 -19.26 11.27 4.44
C ALA A 88 -18.82 11.89 5.79
N ALA A 89 -18.65 11.11 6.83
CA ALA A 89 -18.57 11.60 8.20
C ALA A 89 -17.53 10.87 9.04
N SER A 90 -16.29 11.03 8.74
CA SER A 90 -15.28 11.14 9.79
C SER A 90 -14.04 11.79 9.20
N GLY A 91 -13.76 12.99 9.68
CA GLY A 91 -12.72 13.90 9.22
C GLY A 91 -11.30 13.41 9.48
N ILE A 92 -11.01 12.21 9.01
CA ILE A 92 -9.65 11.69 8.92
C ILE A 92 -9.21 11.93 7.48
N ASP A 93 -8.36 12.92 7.26
CA ASP A 93 -7.82 13.34 5.95
C ASP A 93 -7.35 12.16 5.07
N GLY A 94 -6.97 11.04 5.67
CA GLY A 94 -6.56 9.83 4.96
C GLY A 94 -7.68 9.10 4.21
N GLN A 95 -8.92 9.07 4.72
CA GLN A 95 -10.02 8.31 4.09
C GLN A 95 -10.52 8.96 2.80
N ALA A 96 -10.63 10.29 2.76
CA ALA A 96 -11.02 11.02 1.57
C ALA A 96 -10.02 10.81 0.42
N GLY A 97 -8.73 10.84 0.72
CA GLY A 97 -7.67 10.57 -0.24
C GLY A 97 -7.71 9.13 -0.78
N ARG A 98 -7.93 8.14 0.09
CA ARG A 98 -8.09 6.73 -0.29
C ARG A 98 -9.31 6.52 -1.18
N LYS A 99 -10.46 7.11 -0.84
CA LYS A 99 -11.70 7.03 -1.66
C LYS A 99 -11.50 7.65 -3.03
N ARG A 100 -10.80 8.79 -3.11
CA ARG A 100 -10.44 9.41 -4.39
C ARG A 100 -9.51 8.51 -5.21
N ALA A 101 -8.48 7.91 -4.60
CA ALA A 101 -7.58 6.97 -5.25
C ALA A 101 -8.30 5.71 -5.74
N ALA A 102 -9.22 5.16 -4.93
CA ALA A 102 -10.01 3.99 -5.28
C ALA A 102 -10.94 4.21 -6.49
N ARG A 103 -11.37 5.44 -6.73
CA ARG A 103 -12.21 5.83 -7.88
C ARG A 103 -11.45 6.10 -9.17
N GLN A 104 -10.13 6.10 -9.13
CA GLN A 104 -9.33 6.27 -10.34
C GLN A 104 -9.53 5.08 -11.30
N PRO A 105 -9.39 5.29 -12.62
CA PRO A 105 -9.51 4.20 -13.59
C PRO A 105 -8.56 3.05 -13.27
N LEU A 106 -9.09 1.81 -13.29
CA LEU A 106 -8.31 0.61 -13.06
C LEU A 106 -7.14 0.54 -14.05
N PHE A 107 -6.05 -0.07 -13.63
CA PHE A 107 -4.80 -0.25 -14.36
C PHE A 107 -4.01 1.05 -14.62
N TRP A 108 -4.67 2.16 -14.99
CA TRP A 108 -4.01 3.46 -15.17
C TRP A 108 -3.42 4.01 -13.89
N ARG A 109 -4.13 3.87 -12.77
CA ARG A 109 -3.64 4.32 -11.46
C ARG A 109 -2.37 3.59 -11.05
N SER A 110 -2.29 2.27 -11.33
CA SER A 110 -1.13 1.42 -11.03
C SER A 110 0.08 1.85 -11.86
N PHE A 111 -0.11 2.06 -13.15
CA PHE A 111 0.92 2.52 -14.06
C PHE A 111 1.41 3.94 -13.73
N ALA A 112 0.49 4.86 -13.52
CA ALA A 112 0.80 6.24 -13.14
C ALA A 112 1.59 6.30 -11.82
N TYR A 113 1.23 5.46 -10.84
CA TYR A 113 1.95 5.37 -9.57
C TYR A 113 3.38 4.83 -9.75
N PHE A 114 3.57 3.83 -10.60
CA PHE A 114 4.90 3.34 -10.98
C PHE A 114 5.72 4.46 -11.63
N CYS A 115 5.17 5.15 -12.64
CA CYS A 115 5.85 6.25 -13.31
C CYS A 115 6.23 7.37 -12.33
N TYR A 116 5.32 7.75 -11.45
CA TYR A 116 5.58 8.74 -10.41
C TYR A 116 6.77 8.34 -9.53
N ARG A 117 6.77 7.11 -9.00
CA ARG A 117 7.83 6.65 -8.09
C ARG A 117 9.15 6.42 -8.80
N TYR A 118 9.10 5.79 -9.98
CA TYR A 118 10.31 5.38 -10.68
C TYR A 118 11.00 6.56 -11.37
N PHE A 119 10.24 7.40 -12.07
CA PHE A 119 10.80 8.54 -12.81
C PHE A 119 10.82 9.81 -11.99
N LEU A 120 9.67 10.29 -11.47
CA LEU A 120 9.60 11.58 -10.79
C LEU A 120 10.24 11.58 -9.41
N LYS A 121 10.18 10.46 -8.68
CA LYS A 121 10.86 10.27 -7.40
C LYS A 121 12.22 9.59 -7.53
N LEU A 122 12.76 9.52 -8.74
CA LEU A 122 14.10 9.05 -9.06
C LEU A 122 14.40 7.60 -8.63
N GLY A 123 13.39 6.74 -8.58
CA GLY A 123 13.55 5.33 -8.20
C GLY A 123 14.54 4.56 -9.08
N PHE A 124 14.78 5.00 -10.31
CA PHE A 124 15.77 4.42 -11.20
C PHE A 124 17.21 4.56 -10.70
N LEU A 125 17.49 5.50 -9.80
CA LEU A 125 18.81 5.67 -9.19
C LEU A 125 19.16 4.53 -8.21
N ASP A 126 18.18 3.75 -7.77
CA ASP A 126 18.42 2.56 -6.95
C ASP A 126 18.81 1.32 -7.79
N GLY A 127 19.12 1.51 -9.07
CA GLY A 127 19.69 0.47 -9.94
C GLY A 127 18.68 -0.61 -10.35
N ARG A 128 19.17 -1.83 -10.60
CA ARG A 128 18.34 -2.97 -11.02
C ARG A 128 17.36 -3.40 -9.94
N GLU A 129 17.77 -3.40 -8.70
CA GLU A 129 16.94 -3.71 -7.53
C GLU A 129 15.85 -2.65 -7.37
N GLY A 130 16.17 -1.37 -7.61
CA GLY A 130 15.21 -0.27 -7.64
C GLY A 130 14.15 -0.46 -8.73
N PHE A 131 14.55 -0.87 -9.95
CA PHE A 131 13.59 -1.20 -11.01
C PHE A 131 12.65 -2.32 -10.58
N LEU A 132 13.22 -3.46 -10.12
CA LEU A 132 12.43 -4.61 -9.67
C LEU A 132 11.47 -4.23 -8.55
N TRP A 133 11.93 -3.48 -7.55
CA TRP A 133 11.09 -3.02 -6.46
C TRP A 133 9.93 -2.16 -6.93
N HIS A 134 10.20 -1.14 -7.73
CA HIS A 134 9.15 -0.23 -8.22
C HIS A 134 8.20 -0.92 -9.19
N PHE A 135 8.70 -1.83 -10.01
CA PHE A 135 7.87 -2.65 -10.88
C PHE A 135 6.97 -3.58 -10.07
N MET A 136 7.54 -4.40 -9.19
CA MET A 136 6.79 -5.43 -8.47
C MET A 136 5.84 -4.83 -7.43
N GLN A 137 6.28 -3.87 -6.63
CA GLN A 137 5.45 -3.25 -5.59
C GLN A 137 4.59 -2.11 -6.13
N GLY A 138 5.09 -1.33 -7.08
CA GLY A 138 4.43 -0.13 -7.59
C GLY A 138 3.45 -0.41 -8.72
N TRP A 139 3.77 -1.34 -9.61
CA TRP A 139 2.93 -1.63 -10.78
C TRP A 139 2.31 -3.02 -10.74
N TRP A 140 3.08 -4.08 -10.71
CA TRP A 140 2.55 -5.47 -10.76
C TRP A 140 1.54 -5.76 -9.64
N TYR A 141 1.93 -5.54 -8.40
CA TYR A 141 1.05 -5.78 -7.25
C TYR A 141 -0.26 -4.97 -7.32
N ARG A 142 -0.15 -3.68 -7.63
CA ARG A 142 -1.33 -2.81 -7.75
C ARG A 142 -2.20 -3.16 -8.94
N THR A 143 -1.61 -3.62 -10.05
CA THR A 143 -2.35 -4.14 -11.20
C THR A 143 -3.10 -5.42 -10.83
N LEU A 144 -2.52 -6.27 -9.99
CA LEU A 144 -3.18 -7.48 -9.48
C LEU A 144 -4.40 -7.14 -8.61
N VAL A 145 -4.29 -6.12 -7.76
CA VAL A 145 -5.43 -5.59 -6.98
C VAL A 145 -6.54 -5.07 -7.91
N ASP A 146 -6.17 -4.29 -8.94
CA ASP A 146 -7.11 -3.79 -9.95
C ASP A 146 -7.79 -4.94 -10.72
N ALA A 147 -7.05 -5.97 -11.08
CA ALA A 147 -7.57 -7.15 -11.79
C ALA A 147 -8.60 -7.91 -10.94
N ARG A 148 -8.37 -8.05 -9.64
CA ARG A 148 -9.35 -8.65 -8.72
C ARG A 148 -10.63 -7.84 -8.59
N GLN A 149 -10.53 -6.52 -8.55
CA GLN A 149 -11.71 -5.64 -8.58
C GLN A 149 -12.49 -5.80 -9.89
N PHE A 150 -11.79 -5.81 -11.01
CA PHE A 150 -12.40 -6.00 -12.32
C PHE A 150 -13.11 -7.36 -12.47
N GLU A 151 -12.48 -8.43 -11.98
CA GLU A 151 -13.08 -9.77 -11.97
C GLU A 151 -14.39 -9.80 -11.17
N LYS A 152 -14.41 -9.18 -9.99
CA LYS A 152 -15.60 -9.11 -9.15
C LYS A 152 -16.72 -8.30 -9.80
N GLN A 153 -16.39 -7.16 -10.41
CA GLN A 153 -17.37 -6.32 -11.14
C GLN A 153 -18.05 -7.12 -12.27
N LYS A 154 -17.26 -7.89 -13.04
CA LYS A 154 -17.80 -8.76 -14.09
C LYS A 154 -18.71 -9.85 -13.56
N LYS A 155 -18.36 -10.50 -12.46
CA LYS A 155 -19.20 -11.53 -11.81
C LYS A 155 -20.49 -10.93 -11.27
N GLY A 156 -20.47 -9.73 -10.70
CA GLY A 156 -21.65 -9.01 -10.22
C GLY A 156 -22.62 -8.67 -11.35
N SER A 157 -22.13 -8.16 -12.47
CA SER A 157 -22.95 -7.84 -13.65
C SER A 157 -23.63 -9.08 -14.24
N ALA A 158 -22.91 -10.20 -14.34
CA ALA A 158 -23.44 -11.45 -14.88
C ALA A 158 -24.55 -12.07 -14.00
N ASN A 159 -24.58 -11.79 -12.69
CA ASN A 159 -25.64 -12.26 -11.79
C ASN A 159 -26.90 -11.38 -11.81
N THR A 160 -26.80 -10.15 -12.29
CA THR A 160 -27.95 -9.21 -12.39
C THR A 160 -28.74 -9.41 -13.69
N GLU A 161 -28.12 -10.03 -14.68
CA GLU A 161 -28.73 -10.33 -15.99
C GLU A 161 -29.42 -11.72 -16.07
N ARG A 162 -29.42 -12.50 -14.97
CA ARG A 162 -30.12 -13.78 -14.82
C ARG A 162 -31.34 -13.64 -13.91
#